data_4cd3a8c77aae789f3d289f970f82af48
#
_entry.id   4cd3a8c77aae789f3d289f970f82af48
#
_cell.length_a   1.000
_cell.length_b   1.000
_cell.length_c   1.000
_cell.angle_alpha   90.00
_cell.angle_beta   90.00
_cell.angle_gamma   90.00
#
_symmetry.space_group_name_H-M   'P 1'
#
loop_
_entity.id
_entity.type
_entity.pdbx_description
1 polymer ?
#
loop_
_entity_poly.entity_id
_entity_poly.type
_entity_poly.pdbx_seq_one_letter_code
_entity_poly.pdbx_strand_id
1 'polypeptide(L)'
;MNITVVCEHNASMDSEEGKKAYPEGLGVCLKNLMEETGGSVSLVRMDENGAGALTDEIINGTDVMVWWGHWYHQKVSDEIVNKVADRALRGMGMIFLHSAHDSKMIKKLLGTSCSLKWREDGELERLWCVNMAHPIARGLGEYIDIPQEEMYGEPFDIPAPDELIYIGWFRGGEVFRGGCVFNRGRGKIF
;
A
#
# COMPACT_ATOMS: atom_id res chain seq x y z
N MET A 1 -1.58 14.50 -13.60
CA MET A 1 -1.28 13.12 -13.20
C MET A 1 -2.59 12.48 -12.75
N ASN A 2 -2.93 11.31 -13.29
CA ASN A 2 -4.13 10.56 -12.93
C ASN A 2 -3.78 9.53 -11.87
N ILE A 3 -4.41 9.62 -10.71
CA ILE A 3 -4.20 8.71 -9.60
C ILE A 3 -5.47 7.87 -9.40
N THR A 4 -5.33 6.58 -9.26
CA THR A 4 -6.43 5.70 -8.89
C THR A 4 -6.16 5.09 -7.51
N VAL A 5 -7.03 5.37 -6.57
CA VAL A 5 -7.04 4.72 -5.25
C VAL A 5 -7.96 3.50 -5.33
N VAL A 6 -7.41 2.31 -5.15
CA VAL A 6 -8.18 1.08 -4.98
C VAL A 6 -8.17 0.75 -3.49
N CYS A 7 -9.33 0.81 -2.87
CA CYS A 7 -9.46 0.62 -1.43
C CYS A 7 -10.55 -0.40 -1.12
N GLU A 8 -10.19 -1.39 -0.30
CA GLU A 8 -11.14 -2.36 0.22
C GLU A 8 -12.11 -1.68 1.18
N HIS A 9 -13.36 -2.07 1.09
CA HIS A 9 -14.36 -1.78 2.09
C HIS A 9 -14.94 -3.10 2.62
N ASN A 10 -14.75 -3.36 3.88
CA ASN A 10 -15.23 -4.54 4.57
C ASN A 10 -16.04 -4.16 5.83
N ALA A 11 -16.66 -5.14 6.48
CA ALA A 11 -17.55 -4.91 7.61
C ALA A 11 -16.86 -4.22 8.81
N SER A 12 -15.56 -4.36 8.99
CA SER A 12 -14.84 -3.68 10.08
C SER A 12 -14.81 -2.16 9.89
N MET A 13 -14.87 -1.69 8.65
CA MET A 13 -14.95 -0.25 8.34
C MET A 13 -16.28 0.38 8.75
N ASP A 14 -17.32 -0.43 8.86
CA ASP A 14 -18.65 0.00 9.26
C ASP A 14 -18.87 -0.07 10.80
N SER A 15 -17.86 -0.58 11.55
CA SER A 15 -17.90 -0.58 13.03
C SER A 15 -17.85 0.84 13.60
N GLU A 16 -18.13 0.98 14.88
CA GLU A 16 -18.04 2.28 15.55
C GLU A 16 -16.61 2.81 15.57
N GLU A 17 -15.63 1.91 15.78
CA GLU A 17 -14.22 2.24 15.76
C GLU A 17 -13.76 2.64 14.36
N GLY A 18 -14.15 1.89 13.33
CA GLY A 18 -13.85 2.20 11.93
C GLY A 18 -14.40 3.56 11.51
N LYS A 19 -15.66 3.85 11.84
CA LYS A 19 -16.30 5.15 11.57
C LYS A 19 -15.72 6.29 12.40
N LYS A 20 -15.24 6.02 13.61
CA LYS A 20 -14.55 7.01 14.41
C LYS A 20 -13.19 7.37 13.82
N ALA A 21 -12.44 6.38 13.31
CA ALA A 21 -11.15 6.60 12.68
C ALA A 21 -11.30 7.27 11.29
N TYR A 22 -12.25 6.81 10.50
CA TYR A 22 -12.49 7.26 9.13
C TYR A 22 -13.98 7.52 8.89
N PRO A 23 -14.50 8.71 9.29
CA PRO A 23 -15.94 9.01 9.24
C PRO A 23 -16.57 8.85 7.86
N GLU A 24 -15.83 9.13 6.80
CA GLU A 24 -16.25 8.99 5.40
C GLU A 24 -15.70 7.72 4.75
N GLY A 25 -14.99 6.88 5.52
CA GLY A 25 -14.31 5.67 5.08
C GLY A 25 -12.85 5.90 4.65
N LEU A 26 -12.02 4.88 4.85
CA LEU A 26 -10.59 4.93 4.53
C LEU A 26 -10.32 5.30 3.06
N GLY A 27 -11.12 4.76 2.12
CA GLY A 27 -10.95 5.05 0.70
C GLY A 27 -11.12 6.53 0.38
N VAL A 28 -12.09 7.21 1.03
CA VAL A 28 -12.28 8.67 0.87
C VAL A 28 -11.12 9.43 1.50
N CYS A 29 -10.66 9.01 2.68
CA CYS A 29 -9.49 9.59 3.32
C CYS A 29 -8.24 9.52 2.41
N LEU A 30 -7.95 8.35 1.84
CA LEU A 30 -6.83 8.17 0.91
C LEU A 30 -7.00 9.00 -0.36
N LYS A 31 -8.22 9.05 -0.91
CA LYS A 31 -8.51 9.88 -2.08
C LYS A 31 -8.21 11.36 -1.79
N ASN A 32 -8.74 11.90 -0.70
CA ASN A 32 -8.54 13.30 -0.32
C ASN A 32 -7.04 13.62 -0.13
N LEU A 33 -6.30 12.71 0.54
CA LEU A 33 -4.86 12.85 0.72
C LEU A 33 -4.11 12.89 -0.64
N MET A 34 -4.51 12.05 -1.59
CA MET A 34 -3.89 12.06 -2.91
C MET A 34 -4.26 13.31 -3.73
N GLU A 35 -5.44 13.90 -3.53
CA GLU A 35 -5.84 15.14 -4.18
C GLU A 35 -4.96 16.34 -3.78
N GLU A 36 -4.36 16.31 -2.59
CA GLU A 36 -3.41 17.34 -2.15
C GLU A 36 -2.15 17.42 -3.04
N THR A 37 -1.86 16.35 -3.80
CA THR A 37 -0.76 16.35 -4.78
C THR A 37 -1.06 17.18 -6.04
N GLY A 38 -2.29 17.67 -6.20
CA GLY A 38 -2.75 18.37 -7.40
C GLY A 38 -3.07 17.45 -8.58
N GLY A 39 -3.11 16.12 -8.37
CA GLY A 39 -3.53 15.13 -9.36
C GLY A 39 -5.05 15.00 -9.47
N SER A 40 -5.51 14.43 -10.58
CA SER A 40 -6.90 13.98 -10.71
C SER A 40 -7.00 12.59 -10.04
N VAL A 41 -7.86 12.45 -9.04
CA VAL A 41 -7.96 11.22 -8.23
C VAL A 41 -9.31 10.56 -8.39
N SER A 42 -9.31 9.29 -8.75
CA SER A 42 -10.48 8.41 -8.75
C SER A 42 -10.38 7.37 -7.64
N LEU A 43 -11.52 7.03 -7.04
CA LEU A 43 -11.64 5.99 -6.03
C LEU A 43 -12.38 4.79 -6.62
N VAL A 44 -11.75 3.62 -6.53
CA VAL A 44 -12.35 2.32 -6.86
C VAL A 44 -12.51 1.53 -5.57
N ARG A 45 -13.73 1.18 -5.25
CA ARG A 45 -14.03 0.32 -4.11
C ARG A 45 -13.78 -1.14 -4.46
N MET A 46 -13.09 -1.85 -3.61
CA MET A 46 -12.96 -3.30 -3.60
C MET A 46 -13.83 -3.87 -2.47
N ASP A 47 -14.55 -4.95 -2.73
CA ASP A 47 -15.45 -5.61 -1.77
C ASP A 47 -15.36 -7.14 -1.88
N GLU A 48 -16.30 -7.86 -1.27
CA GLU A 48 -16.38 -9.33 -1.34
C GLU A 48 -16.50 -9.91 -2.74
N ASN A 49 -16.84 -9.10 -3.73
CA ASN A 49 -16.90 -9.48 -5.15
C ASN A 49 -15.60 -9.15 -5.90
N GLY A 50 -14.62 -8.57 -5.20
CA GLY A 50 -13.32 -8.15 -5.74
C GLY A 50 -13.31 -6.70 -6.23
N ALA A 51 -12.45 -6.40 -7.19
CA ALA A 51 -12.25 -5.07 -7.75
C ALA A 51 -12.88 -4.90 -9.14
N GLY A 52 -14.10 -5.40 -9.35
CA GLY A 52 -14.75 -5.43 -10.66
C GLY A 52 -15.01 -4.05 -11.29
N ALA A 53 -15.05 -2.98 -10.48
CA ALA A 53 -15.15 -1.61 -10.97
C ALA A 53 -13.84 -1.08 -11.58
N LEU A 54 -12.71 -1.80 -11.44
CA LEU A 54 -11.42 -1.46 -12.03
C LEU A 54 -11.37 -1.88 -13.50
N THR A 55 -11.96 -1.06 -14.37
CA THR A 55 -12.07 -1.31 -15.80
C THR A 55 -10.75 -1.11 -16.54
N ASP A 56 -10.67 -1.62 -17.77
CA ASP A 56 -9.51 -1.41 -18.64
C ASP A 56 -9.25 0.08 -18.91
N GLU A 57 -10.28 0.89 -19.02
CA GLU A 57 -10.18 2.34 -19.20
C GLU A 57 -9.49 2.99 -18.00
N ILE A 58 -9.92 2.64 -16.78
CA ILE A 58 -9.32 3.15 -15.55
C ILE A 58 -7.85 2.70 -15.45
N ILE A 59 -7.57 1.40 -15.63
CA ILE A 59 -6.21 0.86 -15.56
C ILE A 59 -5.28 1.57 -16.56
N ASN A 60 -5.73 1.72 -17.80
CA ASN A 60 -4.92 2.32 -18.86
C ASN A 60 -4.75 3.84 -18.69
N GLY A 61 -5.73 4.52 -18.11
CA GLY A 61 -5.70 5.96 -17.84
C GLY A 61 -4.93 6.35 -16.56
N THR A 62 -4.51 5.36 -15.75
CA THR A 62 -3.86 5.61 -14.46
C THR A 62 -2.34 5.79 -14.63
N ASP A 63 -1.80 6.86 -14.03
CA ASP A 63 -0.36 7.10 -13.92
C ASP A 63 0.22 6.49 -12.63
N VAL A 64 -0.53 6.58 -11.52
CA VAL A 64 -0.15 6.00 -10.21
C VAL A 64 -1.38 5.33 -9.60
N MET A 65 -1.20 4.10 -9.16
CA MET A 65 -2.23 3.34 -8.44
C MET A 65 -1.83 3.16 -6.98
N VAL A 66 -2.70 3.58 -6.07
CA VAL A 66 -2.58 3.35 -4.63
C VAL A 66 -3.48 2.19 -4.28
N TRP A 67 -2.94 1.17 -3.64
CA TRP A 67 -3.66 -0.05 -3.32
C TRP A 67 -3.68 -0.31 -1.82
N TRP A 68 -4.87 -0.40 -1.26
CA TRP A 68 -5.10 -0.90 0.09
C TRP A 68 -6.14 -2.02 0.04
N GLY A 69 -5.87 -3.15 0.69
CA GLY A 69 -6.79 -4.26 0.87
C GLY A 69 -6.38 -5.10 2.06
N HIS A 70 -7.30 -5.92 2.59
CA HIS A 70 -7.08 -6.71 3.79
C HIS A 70 -7.71 -8.12 3.68
N TRP A 71 -9.04 -8.22 3.53
CA TRP A 71 -9.74 -9.51 3.52
C TRP A 71 -10.00 -10.08 2.13
N TYR A 72 -10.08 -9.19 1.12
CA TYR A 72 -10.58 -9.59 -0.20
C TYR A 72 -9.51 -9.71 -1.28
N HIS A 73 -8.23 -9.83 -0.90
CA HIS A 73 -7.13 -9.98 -1.87
C HIS A 73 -7.35 -11.11 -2.87
N GLN A 74 -7.88 -12.25 -2.37
CA GLN A 74 -8.12 -13.43 -3.21
C GLN A 74 -9.34 -13.29 -4.12
N LYS A 75 -10.22 -12.31 -3.86
CA LYS A 75 -11.40 -12.03 -4.68
C LYS A 75 -11.06 -11.24 -5.95
N VAL A 76 -9.90 -10.61 -6.01
CA VAL A 76 -9.44 -9.92 -7.22
C VAL A 76 -9.14 -10.98 -8.28
N SER A 77 -9.79 -10.87 -9.45
CA SER A 77 -9.60 -11.82 -10.54
C SER A 77 -8.17 -11.79 -11.08
N ASP A 78 -7.67 -12.93 -11.52
CA ASP A 78 -6.32 -13.01 -12.10
C ASP A 78 -6.21 -12.17 -13.40
N GLU A 79 -7.31 -11.95 -14.09
CA GLU A 79 -7.37 -11.05 -15.25
C GLU A 79 -7.02 -9.62 -14.84
N ILE A 80 -7.67 -9.08 -13.79
CA ILE A 80 -7.35 -7.73 -13.25
C ILE A 80 -5.91 -7.68 -12.76
N VAL A 81 -5.47 -8.70 -12.01
CA VAL A 81 -4.09 -8.80 -11.52
C VAL A 81 -3.09 -8.70 -12.67
N ASN A 82 -3.32 -9.45 -13.76
CA ASN A 82 -2.44 -9.44 -14.92
C ASN A 82 -2.42 -8.07 -15.61
N LYS A 83 -3.58 -7.45 -15.82
CA LYS A 83 -3.67 -6.12 -16.46
C LYS A 83 -2.96 -5.04 -15.64
N VAL A 84 -3.17 -5.02 -14.33
CA VAL A 84 -2.52 -4.05 -13.43
C VAL A 84 -1.01 -4.28 -13.41
N ALA A 85 -0.55 -5.52 -13.28
CA ALA A 85 0.86 -5.85 -13.28
C ALA A 85 1.53 -5.46 -14.62
N ASP A 86 0.89 -5.78 -15.75
CA ASP A 86 1.38 -5.39 -17.08
C ASP A 86 1.45 -3.87 -17.24
N ARG A 87 0.48 -3.15 -16.68
CA ARG A 87 0.47 -1.69 -16.73
C ARG A 87 1.58 -1.10 -15.85
N ALA A 88 1.84 -1.69 -14.66
CA ALA A 88 2.97 -1.33 -13.81
C ALA A 88 4.31 -1.55 -14.54
N LEU A 89 4.51 -2.72 -15.15
CA LEU A 89 5.73 -3.00 -15.93
C LEU A 89 5.94 -2.04 -17.10
N ARG A 90 4.88 -1.43 -17.63
CA ARG A 90 4.94 -0.42 -18.70
C ARG A 90 5.11 1.02 -18.19
N GLY A 91 5.11 1.26 -16.87
CA GLY A 91 5.47 2.55 -16.32
C GLY A 91 4.46 3.18 -15.35
N MET A 92 3.33 2.53 -15.05
CA MET A 92 2.45 2.98 -13.98
C MET A 92 3.15 2.81 -12.63
N GLY A 93 3.15 3.84 -11.79
CA GLY A 93 3.60 3.74 -10.40
C GLY A 93 2.60 2.95 -9.56
N MET A 94 3.11 2.17 -8.59
CA MET A 94 2.28 1.44 -7.64
C MET A 94 2.68 1.81 -6.21
N ILE A 95 1.70 2.07 -5.36
CA ILE A 95 1.89 2.26 -3.91
C ILE A 95 1.03 1.22 -3.20
N PHE A 96 1.67 0.32 -2.46
CA PHE A 96 0.99 -0.69 -1.66
C PHE A 96 1.04 -0.29 -0.20
N LEU A 97 -0.12 -0.20 0.43
CA LEU A 97 -0.26 0.29 1.79
C LEU A 97 -0.55 -0.87 2.75
N HIS A 98 0.27 -0.98 3.80
CA HIS A 98 0.06 -1.87 4.95
C HIS A 98 -0.26 -3.32 4.53
N SER A 99 -1.44 -3.84 4.86
CA SER A 99 -1.89 -5.20 4.55
C SER A 99 -1.96 -5.53 3.04
N ALA A 100 -1.79 -4.53 2.17
CA ALA A 100 -1.68 -4.76 0.73
C ALA A 100 -0.47 -5.60 0.31
N HIS A 101 0.49 -5.86 1.22
CA HIS A 101 1.58 -6.82 1.01
C HIS A 101 1.05 -8.22 0.65
N ASP A 102 -0.17 -8.58 1.08
CA ASP A 102 -0.79 -9.87 0.76
C ASP A 102 -1.53 -9.89 -0.60
N SER A 103 -1.61 -8.76 -1.31
CA SER A 103 -2.30 -8.69 -2.60
C SER A 103 -1.63 -9.52 -3.69
N LYS A 104 -2.44 -10.09 -4.59
CA LYS A 104 -1.94 -10.85 -5.73
C LYS A 104 -1.01 -10.04 -6.63
N MET A 105 -1.24 -8.71 -6.75
CA MET A 105 -0.45 -7.83 -7.60
C MET A 105 0.99 -7.70 -7.11
N ILE A 106 1.20 -7.39 -5.82
CA ILE A 106 2.55 -7.23 -5.29
C ILE A 106 3.31 -8.56 -5.35
N LYS A 107 2.66 -9.67 -5.01
CA LYS A 107 3.25 -11.01 -5.13
C LYS A 107 3.69 -11.31 -6.54
N LYS A 108 2.88 -10.97 -7.55
CA LYS A 108 3.22 -11.13 -8.95
C LYS A 108 4.38 -10.24 -9.37
N LEU A 109 4.39 -8.98 -8.94
CA LEU A 109 5.43 -8.00 -9.31
C LEU A 109 6.77 -8.28 -8.63
N LEU A 110 6.77 -8.79 -7.40
CA LEU A 110 8.00 -9.10 -6.65
C LEU A 110 8.47 -10.55 -6.83
N GLY A 111 7.57 -11.46 -7.21
CA GLY A 111 7.90 -12.88 -7.42
C GLY A 111 8.13 -13.67 -6.13
N THR A 112 7.60 -13.19 -5.01
CA THR A 112 7.72 -13.80 -3.68
C THR A 112 6.37 -13.88 -3.00
N SER A 113 6.29 -14.54 -1.84
CA SER A 113 5.03 -14.64 -1.07
C SER A 113 4.61 -13.33 -0.42
N CYS A 114 5.54 -12.40 -0.24
CA CYS A 114 5.36 -11.18 0.53
C CYS A 114 4.83 -11.43 1.96
N SER A 115 5.04 -12.64 2.50
CA SER A 115 4.66 -12.99 3.86
C SER A 115 5.57 -12.29 4.87
N LEU A 116 5.05 -11.99 6.04
CA LEU A 116 5.76 -11.32 7.13
C LEU A 116 5.28 -11.88 8.48
N LYS A 117 5.93 -11.48 9.56
CA LYS A 117 5.41 -11.68 10.91
C LYS A 117 4.58 -10.48 11.32
N TRP A 118 3.51 -10.73 12.06
CA TRP A 118 2.65 -9.66 12.55
C TRP A 118 2.09 -9.99 13.94
N ARG A 119 1.69 -8.95 14.66
CA ARG A 119 1.08 -9.03 15.98
C ARG A 119 0.23 -7.79 16.25
N GLU A 120 -1.00 -7.97 16.67
CA GLU A 120 -1.91 -6.90 17.09
C GLU A 120 -1.85 -6.71 18.61
N ASP A 121 -0.97 -5.88 19.10
CA ASP A 121 -0.90 -5.49 20.52
C ASP A 121 -0.84 -3.98 20.74
N GLY A 122 -1.03 -3.19 19.66
CA GLY A 122 -1.14 -1.74 19.73
C GLY A 122 0.11 -1.07 20.31
N GLU A 123 1.27 -1.56 19.96
CA GLU A 123 2.52 -1.02 20.47
C GLU A 123 3.07 0.15 19.63
N LEU A 124 4.03 0.85 20.20
CA LEU A 124 4.69 1.95 19.51
C LEU A 124 5.58 1.41 18.40
N GLU A 125 5.42 1.97 17.22
CA GLU A 125 6.38 1.89 16.12
C GLU A 125 7.20 3.17 16.02
N ARG A 126 8.53 3.07 15.89
CA ARG A 126 9.39 4.15 15.41
C ARG A 126 9.83 3.84 13.97
N LEU A 127 9.34 4.63 13.05
CA LEU A 127 9.67 4.52 11.64
C LEU A 127 10.89 5.41 11.33
N TRP A 128 12.07 4.80 11.22
CA TRP A 128 13.31 5.48 10.90
C TRP A 128 13.43 5.77 9.41
N CYS A 129 13.78 7.01 9.05
CA CYS A 129 14.15 7.38 7.69
C CYS A 129 15.63 7.06 7.48
N VAL A 130 15.91 6.01 6.69
CA VAL A 130 17.30 5.56 6.42
C VAL A 130 17.85 6.09 5.09
N ASN A 131 17.02 6.78 4.30
CA ASN A 131 17.42 7.46 3.07
C ASN A 131 16.78 8.85 2.98
N MET A 132 17.29 9.80 3.79
CA MET A 132 16.73 11.15 3.90
C MET A 132 16.86 11.98 2.62
N ALA A 133 17.76 11.62 1.70
CA ALA A 133 17.93 12.31 0.43
C ALA A 133 16.87 11.90 -0.62
N HIS A 134 16.14 10.82 -0.37
CA HIS A 134 15.16 10.31 -1.31
C HIS A 134 13.92 11.22 -1.38
N PRO A 135 13.33 11.46 -2.56
CA PRO A 135 12.13 12.32 -2.70
C PRO A 135 10.95 11.92 -1.81
N ILE A 136 10.74 10.62 -1.55
CA ILE A 136 9.69 10.10 -0.67
C ILE A 136 9.89 10.57 0.79
N ALA A 137 11.13 10.79 1.21
CA ALA A 137 11.46 11.24 2.57
C ALA A 137 11.41 12.76 2.75
N ARG A 138 11.14 13.51 1.66
CA ARG A 138 11.17 14.97 1.70
C ARG A 138 10.14 15.52 2.68
N GLY A 139 10.61 16.37 3.60
CA GLY A 139 9.77 17.03 4.61
C GLY A 139 9.55 16.20 5.88
N LEU A 140 10.05 14.97 5.92
CA LEU A 140 10.06 14.13 7.12
C LEU A 140 11.41 14.27 7.84
N GLY A 141 11.39 14.12 9.17
CA GLY A 141 12.59 14.11 9.99
C GLY A 141 13.32 12.77 9.95
N GLU A 142 14.24 12.59 10.89
CA GLU A 142 15.01 11.35 11.02
C GLU A 142 14.12 10.13 11.32
N TYR A 143 13.01 10.34 12.02
CA TYR A 143 12.04 9.31 12.35
C TYR A 143 10.65 9.89 12.57
N ILE A 144 9.65 9.01 12.55
CA ILE A 144 8.27 9.27 12.94
C ILE A 144 7.90 8.26 14.02
N ASP A 145 7.30 8.72 15.12
CA ASP A 145 6.71 7.83 16.13
C ASP A 145 5.22 7.65 15.85
N ILE A 146 4.80 6.41 15.70
CA ILE A 146 3.40 6.00 15.59
C ILE A 146 3.06 5.37 16.94
N PRO A 147 2.23 6.03 17.76
CA PRO A 147 2.02 5.62 19.16
C PRO A 147 1.40 4.24 19.34
N GLN A 148 0.55 3.85 18.40
CA GLN A 148 -0.15 2.57 18.38
C GLN A 148 -0.22 2.05 16.96
N GLU A 149 0.38 0.89 16.71
CA GLU A 149 0.38 0.25 15.40
C GLU A 149 0.32 -1.27 15.56
N GLU A 150 -0.16 -1.96 14.53
CA GLU A 150 0.02 -3.39 14.35
C GLU A 150 1.51 -3.66 14.04
N MET A 151 2.14 -4.54 14.80
CA MET A 151 3.53 -4.89 14.56
C MET A 151 3.67 -5.72 13.29
N TYR A 152 4.48 -5.23 12.34
CA TYR A 152 5.05 -6.01 11.27
C TYR A 152 6.54 -6.26 11.52
N GLY A 153 7.01 -7.47 11.19
CA GLY A 153 8.40 -7.86 11.49
C GLY A 153 9.01 -8.78 10.45
N GLU A 154 10.34 -8.77 10.45
CA GLU A 154 11.12 -9.71 9.65
C GLU A 154 11.00 -11.17 10.18
N PRO A 155 11.16 -12.19 9.29
CA PRO A 155 11.47 -12.03 7.88
C PRO A 155 10.26 -11.58 7.07
N PHE A 156 10.44 -10.53 6.24
CA PHE A 156 9.52 -10.14 5.20
C PHE A 156 10.01 -10.76 3.88
N ASP A 157 9.23 -11.67 3.31
CA ASP A 157 9.60 -12.43 2.11
C ASP A 157 9.44 -11.57 0.86
N ILE A 158 10.35 -10.60 0.70
CA ILE A 158 10.47 -9.75 -0.48
C ILE A 158 11.91 -9.82 -1.01
N PRO A 159 12.14 -9.60 -2.30
CA PRO A 159 13.50 -9.45 -2.81
C PRO A 159 14.19 -8.26 -2.13
N ALA A 160 15.51 -8.19 -2.24
CA ALA A 160 16.22 -6.99 -1.81
C ALA A 160 15.64 -5.76 -2.54
N PRO A 161 15.20 -4.72 -1.83
CA PRO A 161 14.68 -3.51 -2.46
C PRO A 161 15.79 -2.80 -3.22
N ASP A 162 15.43 -2.14 -4.34
CA ASP A 162 16.36 -1.26 -5.04
C ASP A 162 16.75 -0.06 -4.17
N GLU A 163 15.78 0.46 -3.40
CA GLU A 163 16.00 1.53 -2.43
C GLU A 163 15.20 1.25 -1.16
N LEU A 164 15.85 1.32 0.00
CA LEU A 164 15.23 1.23 1.31
C LEU A 164 15.11 2.65 1.89
N ILE A 165 13.89 3.07 2.17
CA ILE A 165 13.59 4.44 2.61
C ILE A 165 13.30 4.48 4.10
N TYR A 166 12.48 3.53 4.60
CA TYR A 166 12.06 3.48 5.99
C TYR A 166 12.28 2.10 6.60
N ILE A 167 12.69 2.09 7.86
CA ILE A 167 12.74 0.89 8.71
C ILE A 167 11.90 1.15 9.95
N GLY A 168 10.87 0.32 10.15
CA GLY A 168 10.11 0.26 11.39
C GLY A 168 10.91 -0.44 12.49
N TRP A 169 10.83 0.09 13.68
CA TRP A 169 11.27 -0.55 14.91
C TRP A 169 10.12 -0.53 15.89
N PHE A 170 9.77 -1.70 16.41
CA PHE A 170 8.66 -1.89 17.33
C PHE A 170 9.17 -2.07 18.76
N ARG A 171 8.34 -1.75 19.73
CA ARG A 171 8.69 -1.79 21.15
C ARG A 171 9.14 -3.17 21.63
N GLY A 172 8.67 -4.24 21.00
CA GLY A 172 9.11 -5.62 21.25
C GLY A 172 10.53 -5.93 20.75
N GLY A 173 11.14 -5.01 20.00
CA GLY A 173 12.48 -5.16 19.39
C GLY A 173 12.47 -5.66 17.97
N GLU A 174 11.28 -5.90 17.39
CA GLU A 174 11.15 -6.29 16.00
C GLU A 174 11.55 -5.16 15.07
N VAL A 175 12.10 -5.52 13.93
CA VAL A 175 12.52 -4.61 12.86
C VAL A 175 11.79 -5.00 11.58
N PHE A 176 11.41 -4.00 10.79
CA PHE A 176 10.66 -4.20 9.56
C PHE A 176 11.10 -3.22 8.47
N ARG A 177 11.31 -3.74 7.26
CA ARG A 177 11.55 -2.90 6.08
C ARG A 177 10.23 -2.28 5.61
N GLY A 178 9.77 -1.23 6.31
CA GLY A 178 8.45 -0.62 6.14
C GLY A 178 8.31 0.24 4.89
N GLY A 179 9.40 0.77 4.33
CA GLY A 179 9.35 1.62 3.13
C GLY A 179 10.37 1.19 2.09
N CYS A 180 9.94 0.43 1.09
CA CYS A 180 10.80 -0.19 0.08
C CYS A 180 10.42 0.27 -1.32
N VAL A 181 11.40 0.64 -2.14
CA VAL A 181 11.20 0.93 -3.57
C VAL A 181 11.77 -0.20 -4.42
N PHE A 182 10.99 -0.63 -5.40
CA PHE A 182 11.39 -1.63 -6.40
C PHE A 182 11.18 -1.07 -7.80
N ASN A 183 12.17 -1.21 -8.66
CA ASN A 183 12.04 -0.95 -10.10
C ASN A 183 11.57 -2.24 -10.79
N ARG A 184 10.44 -2.17 -11.49
CA ARG A 184 9.91 -3.32 -12.24
C ARG A 184 9.54 -2.88 -13.65
N GLY A 185 10.28 -3.36 -14.63
CA GLY A 185 10.16 -2.86 -16.00
C GLY A 185 10.46 -1.35 -16.06
N ARG A 186 9.46 -0.56 -16.42
CA ARG A 186 9.52 0.91 -16.43
C ARG A 186 8.82 1.54 -15.22
N GLY A 187 8.14 0.76 -14.40
CA GLY A 187 7.39 1.23 -13.25
C GLY A 187 8.19 1.20 -11.96
N LYS A 188 7.76 2.01 -11.00
CA LYS A 188 8.25 2.01 -9.63
C LYS A 188 7.15 1.50 -8.70
N ILE A 189 7.53 0.69 -7.73
CA ILE A 189 6.66 0.11 -6.71
C ILE A 189 7.19 0.55 -5.35
N PHE A 190 6.28 1.10 -4.54
CA PHE A 190 6.56 1.48 -3.16
C PHE A 190 5.62 0.74 -2.20
#